data_f6945b1def806e9642e29d77c0a18ae0
#
_entry.id   f6945b1def806e9642e29d77c0a18ae0
#
_cell.length_a   1.000
_cell.length_b   1.000
_cell.length_c   1.000
_cell.angle_alpha   90.00
_cell.angle_beta   90.00
_cell.angle_gamma   90.00
#
_symmetry.space_group_name_H-M   'P 1'
#
loop_
_entity.id
_entity.type
_entity.pdbx_description
1 polymer ?
#
loop_
_entity_poly.entity_id
_entity_poly.type
_entity_poly.pdbx_seq_one_letter_code
_entity_poly.pdbx_strand_id
1 'polypeptide(L)'
;YGGDGNDIAALTINWKRFLPNTLFICPNGPEKCSINPMGYEWFDLNTEDEKYITEKALESEEILKKFIEEIKTKFNLHNSKICLSGFSQGCMMSINVGLSEKEKFAGIIGFSGKIINRNELGNRILSRPSTLLIHGDQDEIVPPVNLLEAKDFFDRNKIDILSLIHI
;
A
#
# COMPACT_ATOMS: atom_id res chain seq x y z
N TYR A 1 4.70 2.56 -9.32
CA TYR A 1 4.39 2.74 -10.75
C TYR A 1 5.70 2.81 -11.53
N GLY A 2 5.98 1.80 -12.40
CA GLY A 2 7.18 1.74 -13.21
C GLY A 2 8.45 1.17 -12.54
N GLY A 3 8.39 0.77 -11.28
CA GLY A 3 9.42 0.00 -10.60
C GLY A 3 9.14 -1.50 -10.59
N ASP A 4 9.98 -2.27 -9.93
CA ASP A 4 9.77 -3.71 -9.74
C ASP A 4 10.04 -4.16 -8.30
N GLY A 5 9.76 -5.43 -8.01
CA GLY A 5 9.99 -6.01 -6.68
C GLY A 5 11.46 -6.02 -6.27
N ASN A 6 12.41 -6.03 -7.20
CA ASN A 6 13.85 -5.98 -6.87
C ASN A 6 14.26 -4.58 -6.40
N ASP A 7 13.68 -3.51 -6.97
CA ASP A 7 13.90 -2.14 -6.52
C ASP A 7 13.49 -1.99 -5.05
N ILE A 8 12.32 -2.52 -4.70
CA ILE A 8 11.84 -2.50 -3.32
C ILE A 8 12.65 -3.43 -2.41
N ALA A 9 13.05 -4.61 -2.92
CA ALA A 9 13.87 -5.55 -2.16
C ALA A 9 15.24 -4.96 -1.79
N ALA A 10 15.82 -4.12 -2.64
CA ALA A 10 17.07 -3.43 -2.36
C ALA A 10 16.98 -2.55 -1.10
N LEU A 11 15.84 -1.91 -0.84
CA LEU A 11 15.61 -1.10 0.36
C LEU A 11 15.61 -1.96 1.63
N THR A 12 15.15 -3.22 1.54
CA THR A 12 15.03 -4.10 2.71
C THR A 12 16.39 -4.56 3.26
N ILE A 13 17.47 -4.43 2.50
CA ILE A 13 18.84 -4.80 2.93
C ILE A 13 19.20 -4.04 4.20
N ASN A 14 18.89 -2.75 4.27
CA ASN A 14 19.16 -1.94 5.46
C ASN A 14 18.21 -2.29 6.62
N TRP A 15 16.96 -2.59 6.34
CA TRP A 15 15.96 -2.94 7.37
C TRP A 15 16.26 -4.29 8.02
N LYS A 16 16.82 -5.23 7.28
CA LYS A 16 17.17 -6.57 7.77
C LYS A 16 18.13 -6.55 8.96
N ARG A 17 18.97 -5.51 9.09
CA ARG A 17 19.87 -5.33 10.25
C ARG A 17 19.10 -5.11 11.55
N PHE A 18 17.94 -4.45 11.48
CA PHE A 18 17.10 -4.13 12.63
C PHE A 18 15.95 -5.11 12.81
N LEU A 19 15.64 -5.86 11.76
CA LEU A 19 14.53 -6.82 11.71
C LEU A 19 15.05 -8.22 11.28
N PRO A 20 15.97 -8.84 12.05
CA PRO A 20 16.67 -10.07 11.62
C PRO A 20 15.73 -11.27 11.47
N ASN A 21 14.58 -11.29 12.14
CA ASN A 21 13.60 -12.37 12.12
C ASN A 21 12.41 -12.08 11.17
N THR A 22 12.58 -11.12 10.26
CA THR A 22 11.54 -10.72 9.31
C THR A 22 11.87 -11.23 7.91
N LEU A 23 10.91 -11.88 7.28
CA LEU A 23 10.95 -12.20 5.85
C LEU A 23 10.33 -11.03 5.08
N PHE A 24 11.08 -10.49 4.14
CA PHE A 24 10.60 -9.46 3.21
C PHE A 24 10.20 -10.12 1.90
N ILE A 25 8.98 -9.84 1.43
CA ILE A 25 8.43 -10.35 0.18
C ILE A 25 7.98 -9.14 -0.63
N CYS A 26 8.58 -8.94 -1.78
CA CYS A 26 8.39 -7.76 -2.62
C CYS A 26 7.85 -8.20 -4.00
N PRO A 27 6.51 -8.32 -4.15
CA PRO A 27 5.92 -8.69 -5.42
C PRO A 27 6.02 -7.56 -6.45
N ASN A 28 6.01 -7.91 -7.72
CA ASN A 28 5.71 -6.98 -8.79
C ASN A 28 4.22 -6.64 -8.79
N GLY A 29 3.85 -5.50 -9.32
CA GLY A 29 2.47 -5.25 -9.74
C GLY A 29 2.04 -6.27 -10.82
N PRO A 30 0.74 -6.50 -11.01
CA PRO A 30 0.24 -7.53 -11.93
C PRO A 30 0.46 -7.20 -13.41
N GLU A 31 0.55 -5.93 -13.75
CA GLU A 31 0.63 -5.47 -15.13
C GLU A 31 1.99 -4.84 -15.46
N LYS A 32 2.36 -4.89 -16.73
CA LYS A 32 3.52 -4.12 -17.22
C LYS A 32 3.17 -2.63 -17.26
N CYS A 33 4.08 -1.81 -16.74
CA CYS A 33 3.81 -0.37 -16.67
C CYS A 33 3.78 0.26 -18.08
N SER A 34 2.73 1.04 -18.32
CA SER A 34 2.49 1.70 -19.61
C SER A 34 3.57 2.72 -19.99
N ILE A 35 4.17 3.39 -19.00
CA ILE A 35 5.21 4.40 -19.21
C ILE A 35 6.64 3.87 -19.04
N ASN A 36 6.82 2.68 -18.45
CA ASN A 36 8.10 1.99 -18.31
C ASN A 36 7.95 0.49 -18.53
N PRO A 37 8.13 -0.02 -19.76
CA PRO A 37 7.93 -1.45 -20.07
C PRO A 37 8.85 -2.42 -19.28
N MET A 38 9.92 -1.93 -18.66
CA MET A 38 10.79 -2.73 -17.80
C MET A 38 10.21 -2.91 -16.38
N GLY A 39 9.33 -2.00 -15.96
CA GLY A 39 8.69 -2.02 -14.66
C GLY A 39 7.26 -2.57 -14.68
N TYR A 40 6.60 -2.43 -13.53
CA TYR A 40 5.25 -2.94 -13.30
C TYR A 40 4.35 -1.87 -12.68
N GLU A 41 3.05 -2.12 -12.73
CA GLU A 41 2.04 -1.28 -12.09
C GLU A 41 0.94 -2.15 -11.47
N TRP A 42 0.28 -1.63 -10.46
CA TRP A 42 -0.91 -2.25 -9.88
C TRP A 42 -2.14 -1.90 -10.70
N PHE A 43 -2.20 -0.68 -11.21
CA PHE A 43 -3.24 -0.18 -12.10
C PHE A 43 -2.72 1.01 -12.89
N ASP A 44 -3.29 1.26 -14.05
CA ASP A 44 -2.90 2.40 -14.88
C ASP A 44 -3.29 3.74 -14.22
N LEU A 45 -2.33 4.66 -14.14
CA LEU A 45 -2.51 6.04 -13.68
C LEU A 45 -2.43 7.06 -14.83
N ASN A 46 -2.35 6.59 -16.07
CA ASN A 46 -2.27 7.45 -17.26
C ASN A 46 -3.65 7.95 -17.70
N THR A 47 -4.55 8.18 -16.74
CA THR A 47 -5.92 8.68 -16.95
C THR A 47 -6.36 9.48 -15.73
N GLU A 48 -7.27 10.44 -15.95
CA GLU A 48 -7.92 11.21 -14.89
C GLU A 48 -9.31 10.65 -14.52
N ASP A 49 -9.74 9.56 -15.15
CA ASP A 49 -11.03 8.91 -14.85
C ASP A 49 -10.95 8.18 -13.49
N GLU A 50 -11.42 8.86 -12.45
CA GLU A 50 -11.44 8.31 -11.08
C GLU A 50 -12.23 7.00 -10.96
N LYS A 51 -13.28 6.82 -11.75
CA LYS A 51 -14.07 5.60 -11.75
C LYS A 51 -13.26 4.44 -12.31
N TYR A 52 -12.62 4.65 -13.45
CA TYR A 52 -11.73 3.67 -14.06
C TYR A 52 -10.58 3.28 -13.10
N ILE A 53 -9.90 4.29 -12.50
CA ILE A 53 -8.83 4.06 -11.53
C ILE A 53 -9.34 3.23 -10.35
N THR A 54 -10.53 3.55 -9.83
CA THR A 54 -11.12 2.80 -8.71
C THR A 54 -11.40 1.36 -9.09
N GLU A 55 -12.02 1.11 -10.26
CA GLU A 55 -12.33 -0.24 -10.75
C GLU A 55 -11.04 -1.07 -10.92
N LYS A 56 -10.01 -0.50 -11.54
CA LYS A 56 -8.73 -1.18 -11.76
C LYS A 56 -7.95 -1.44 -10.46
N ALA A 57 -8.02 -0.51 -9.52
CA ALA A 57 -7.45 -0.72 -8.19
C ALA A 57 -8.14 -1.86 -7.44
N LEU A 58 -9.47 -2.01 -7.57
CA LEU A 58 -10.21 -3.12 -6.98
C LEU A 58 -9.85 -4.47 -7.61
N GLU A 59 -9.68 -4.53 -8.93
CA GLU A 59 -9.19 -5.75 -9.61
C GLU A 59 -7.81 -6.16 -9.06
N SER A 60 -6.90 -5.20 -8.93
CA SER A 60 -5.56 -5.44 -8.40
C SER A 60 -5.56 -5.77 -6.90
N GLU A 61 -6.50 -5.23 -6.14
CA GLU A 61 -6.72 -5.58 -4.73
C GLU A 61 -7.01 -7.08 -4.58
N GLU A 62 -7.88 -7.64 -5.42
CA GLU A 62 -8.20 -9.07 -5.40
C GLU A 62 -6.99 -9.94 -5.76
N ILE A 63 -6.14 -9.48 -6.69
CA ILE A 63 -4.89 -10.17 -7.03
C ILE A 63 -3.93 -10.16 -5.83
N LEU A 64 -3.76 -9.00 -5.17
CA LEU A 64 -2.89 -8.88 -4.00
C LEU A 64 -3.40 -9.71 -2.82
N LYS A 65 -4.70 -9.75 -2.57
CA LYS A 65 -5.31 -10.59 -1.54
C LYS A 65 -5.04 -12.07 -1.77
N LYS A 66 -5.21 -12.55 -3.00
CA LYS A 66 -4.87 -13.94 -3.37
C LYS A 66 -3.40 -14.25 -3.11
N PHE A 67 -2.51 -13.37 -3.53
CA PHE A 67 -1.07 -13.51 -3.26
C PHE A 67 -0.77 -13.57 -1.76
N ILE A 68 -1.40 -12.72 -0.95
CA ILE A 68 -1.24 -12.75 0.52
C ILE A 68 -1.71 -14.09 1.09
N GLU A 69 -2.85 -14.63 0.64
CA GLU A 69 -3.33 -15.94 1.09
C GLU A 69 -2.38 -17.09 0.71
N GLU A 70 -1.74 -17.04 -0.45
CA GLU A 70 -0.69 -17.99 -0.83
C GLU A 70 0.52 -17.92 0.12
N ILE A 71 0.95 -16.70 0.48
CA ILE A 71 2.03 -16.47 1.45
C ILE A 71 1.65 -16.98 2.84
N LYS A 72 0.43 -16.68 3.30
CA LYS A 72 -0.10 -17.19 4.58
C LYS A 72 -0.07 -18.70 4.63
N THR A 73 -0.54 -19.34 3.58
CA THR A 73 -0.55 -20.80 3.46
C THR A 73 0.87 -21.37 3.45
N LYS A 74 1.75 -20.81 2.62
CA LYS A 74 3.13 -21.28 2.44
C LYS A 74 3.97 -21.21 3.72
N PHE A 75 3.78 -20.17 4.52
CA PHE A 75 4.58 -19.91 5.72
C PHE A 75 3.80 -20.13 7.02
N ASN A 76 2.56 -20.62 6.94
CA ASN A 76 1.67 -20.84 8.10
C ASN A 76 1.52 -19.56 8.94
N LEU A 77 1.14 -18.46 8.31
CA LEU A 77 1.02 -17.14 8.93
C LEU A 77 -0.45 -16.71 9.08
N HIS A 78 -0.70 -15.93 10.14
CA HIS A 78 -1.92 -15.13 10.30
C HIS A 78 -1.65 -13.68 9.94
N ASN A 79 -2.68 -12.91 9.54
CA ASN A 79 -2.56 -11.49 9.22
C ASN A 79 -1.85 -10.68 10.31
N SER A 80 -2.06 -11.03 11.58
CA SER A 80 -1.40 -10.39 12.73
C SER A 80 0.14 -10.52 12.75
N LYS A 81 0.72 -11.32 11.86
CA LYS A 81 2.17 -11.47 11.65
C LYS A 81 2.66 -10.87 10.32
N ILE A 82 1.76 -10.24 9.57
CA ILE A 82 2.06 -9.63 8.28
C ILE A 82 1.90 -8.12 8.41
N CYS A 83 2.95 -7.37 8.07
CA CYS A 83 2.90 -5.92 7.91
C CYS A 83 2.89 -5.62 6.40
N LEU A 84 1.91 -4.85 5.95
CA LEU A 84 1.87 -4.36 4.58
C LEU A 84 2.69 -3.08 4.49
N SER A 85 3.60 -3.02 3.52
CA SER A 85 4.40 -1.82 3.30
C SER A 85 4.46 -1.50 1.81
N GLY A 86 4.39 -0.21 1.48
CA GLY A 86 4.43 0.20 0.09
C GLY A 86 4.87 1.65 -0.11
N PHE A 87 5.43 1.90 -1.28
CA PHE A 87 5.79 3.23 -1.76
C PHE A 87 4.87 3.64 -2.91
N SER A 88 4.40 4.88 -2.92
CA SER A 88 3.55 5.44 -3.96
C SER A 88 2.32 4.55 -4.21
N GLN A 89 2.18 3.94 -5.38
CA GLN A 89 1.08 3.03 -5.71
C GLN A 89 1.01 1.81 -4.77
N GLY A 90 2.18 1.29 -4.33
CA GLY A 90 2.23 0.22 -3.33
C GLY A 90 1.68 0.65 -1.96
N CYS A 91 1.83 1.93 -1.57
CA CYS A 91 1.18 2.49 -0.38
C CYS A 91 -0.36 2.50 -0.56
N MET A 92 -0.84 2.94 -1.72
CA MET A 92 -2.27 2.95 -2.04
C MET A 92 -2.88 1.55 -1.91
N MET A 93 -2.23 0.54 -2.48
CA MET A 93 -2.67 -0.85 -2.40
C MET A 93 -2.60 -1.41 -0.97
N SER A 94 -1.54 -1.07 -0.22
CA SER A 94 -1.40 -1.49 1.18
C SER A 94 -2.52 -0.94 2.08
N ILE A 95 -2.95 0.30 1.84
CA ILE A 95 -4.09 0.91 2.55
C ILE A 95 -5.38 0.19 2.17
N ASN A 96 -5.65 0.03 0.88
CA ASN A 96 -6.88 -0.59 0.40
C ASN A 96 -7.05 -2.01 0.95
N VAL A 97 -6.05 -2.89 0.73
CA VAL A 97 -6.09 -4.27 1.23
C VAL A 97 -6.11 -4.30 2.75
N GLY A 98 -5.26 -3.48 3.40
CA GLY A 98 -5.14 -3.47 4.84
C GLY A 98 -6.43 -3.13 5.59
N LEU A 99 -7.26 -2.26 5.02
CA LEU A 99 -8.52 -1.84 5.63
C LEU A 99 -9.71 -2.72 5.21
N SER A 100 -9.67 -3.33 4.02
CA SER A 100 -10.76 -4.14 3.46
C SER A 100 -10.72 -5.62 3.85
N GLU A 101 -9.67 -6.08 4.56
CA GLU A 101 -9.60 -7.43 5.10
C GLU A 101 -10.25 -7.53 6.49
N LYS A 102 -10.94 -8.67 6.75
CA LYS A 102 -11.59 -8.92 8.05
C LYS A 102 -10.57 -9.12 9.16
N GLU A 103 -9.54 -9.92 8.89
CA GLU A 103 -8.48 -10.18 9.85
C GLU A 103 -7.46 -9.03 9.82
N LYS A 104 -7.28 -8.40 10.95
CA LYS A 104 -6.38 -7.26 11.13
C LYS A 104 -4.92 -7.66 10.85
N PHE A 105 -4.26 -6.94 9.95
CA PHE A 105 -2.81 -7.04 9.74
C PHE A 105 -2.03 -6.49 10.95
N ALA A 106 -0.76 -6.88 11.08
CA ALA A 106 0.14 -6.35 12.10
C ALA A 106 0.27 -4.82 12.01
N GLY A 107 0.27 -4.29 10.81
CA GLY A 107 0.30 -2.85 10.54
C GLY A 107 0.34 -2.53 9.06
N ILE A 108 0.23 -1.26 8.75
CA ILE A 108 0.44 -0.68 7.42
C ILE A 108 1.55 0.37 7.53
N ILE A 109 2.53 0.33 6.65
CA ILE A 109 3.57 1.36 6.52
C ILE A 109 3.54 1.89 5.09
N GLY A 110 3.12 3.12 4.91
CA GLY A 110 2.98 3.74 3.59
C GLY A 110 3.94 4.91 3.40
N PHE A 111 4.56 4.97 2.22
CA PHE A 111 5.44 6.05 1.81
C PHE A 111 4.89 6.74 0.58
N SER A 112 4.76 8.07 0.60
CA SER A 112 4.40 8.92 -0.55
C SER A 112 3.18 8.40 -1.33
N GLY A 113 2.11 8.03 -0.64
CA GLY A 113 0.89 7.53 -1.25
C GLY A 113 -0.33 8.41 -0.99
N LYS A 114 -1.46 7.99 -1.54
CA LYS A 114 -2.77 8.60 -1.29
C LYS A 114 -3.84 7.52 -1.14
N ILE A 115 -5.01 7.89 -0.65
CA ILE A 115 -6.20 7.04 -0.70
C ILE A 115 -6.87 7.22 -2.07
N ILE A 116 -7.07 6.13 -2.79
CA ILE A 116 -7.56 6.14 -4.17
C ILE A 116 -8.97 6.75 -4.23
N ASN A 117 -9.90 6.20 -3.48
CA ASN A 117 -11.29 6.67 -3.40
C ASN A 117 -11.77 6.55 -1.95
N ARG A 118 -11.82 7.69 -1.24
CA ARG A 118 -12.15 7.73 0.18
C ARG A 118 -13.55 7.25 0.50
N ASN A 119 -14.52 7.58 -0.35
CA ASN A 119 -15.91 7.19 -0.12
C ASN A 119 -16.10 5.69 -0.32
N GLU A 120 -15.53 5.15 -1.38
CA GLU A 120 -15.59 3.74 -1.70
C GLU A 120 -14.89 2.91 -0.61
N LEU A 121 -13.65 3.25 -0.27
CA LEU A 121 -12.89 2.56 0.77
C LEU A 121 -13.57 2.68 2.14
N GLY A 122 -14.10 3.85 2.49
CA GLY A 122 -14.81 4.09 3.74
C GLY A 122 -15.97 3.12 3.98
N ASN A 123 -16.69 2.76 2.90
CA ASN A 123 -17.79 1.80 2.95
C ASN A 123 -17.34 0.33 3.10
N ARG A 124 -16.05 0.05 2.89
CA ARG A 124 -15.48 -1.31 2.91
C ARG A 124 -14.52 -1.56 4.06
N ILE A 125 -14.40 -0.68 5.02
CA ILE A 125 -13.51 -0.88 6.17
C ILE A 125 -14.03 -2.04 7.03
N LEU A 126 -13.25 -3.11 7.08
CA LEU A 126 -13.54 -4.31 7.88
C LEU A 126 -12.58 -4.46 9.07
N SER A 127 -11.36 -3.95 8.97
CA SER A 127 -10.41 -3.93 10.08
C SER A 127 -9.67 -2.59 10.18
N ARG A 128 -8.98 -2.38 11.30
CA ARG A 128 -8.30 -1.12 11.61
C ARG A 128 -6.87 -1.40 12.11
N PRO A 129 -5.94 -1.79 11.23
CA PRO A 129 -4.55 -1.95 11.60
C PRO A 129 -3.91 -0.61 11.96
N SER A 130 -2.98 -0.61 12.91
CA SER A 130 -2.16 0.56 13.18
C SER A 130 -1.38 0.95 11.93
N THR A 131 -1.39 2.22 11.60
CA THR A 131 -0.87 2.70 10.31
C THR A 131 0.18 3.79 10.54
N LEU A 132 1.30 3.68 9.82
CA LEU A 132 2.32 4.72 9.71
C LEU A 132 2.36 5.21 8.27
N LEU A 133 2.15 6.51 8.06
CA LEU A 133 2.31 7.15 6.77
C LEU A 133 3.45 8.17 6.82
N ILE A 134 4.36 8.09 5.85
CA ILE A 134 5.51 8.96 5.71
C ILE A 134 5.47 9.62 4.34
N HIS A 135 5.70 10.93 4.28
CA HIS A 135 5.62 11.69 3.04
C HIS A 135 6.73 12.76 2.97
N GLY A 136 7.31 12.94 1.80
CA GLY A 136 8.22 14.07 1.57
C GLY A 136 7.46 15.39 1.42
N ASP A 137 7.97 16.46 2.00
CA ASP A 137 7.34 17.79 1.90
C ASP A 137 7.44 18.40 0.50
N GLN A 138 8.40 17.94 -0.31
CA GLN A 138 8.66 18.38 -1.69
C GLN A 138 8.25 17.34 -2.74
N ASP A 139 7.33 16.44 -2.39
CA ASP A 139 6.84 15.42 -3.33
C ASP A 139 5.88 16.08 -4.35
N GLU A 140 6.38 16.30 -5.57
CA GLU A 140 5.62 16.91 -6.67
C GLU A 140 4.73 15.89 -7.40
N ILE A 141 5.00 14.59 -7.26
CA ILE A 141 4.25 13.52 -7.93
C ILE A 141 2.98 13.18 -7.15
N VAL A 142 3.12 12.98 -5.83
CA VAL A 142 2.00 12.82 -4.91
C VAL A 142 2.10 13.96 -3.89
N PRO A 143 1.39 15.08 -4.09
CA PRO A 143 1.53 16.26 -3.23
C PRO A 143 1.29 15.95 -1.75
N PRO A 144 2.02 16.59 -0.80
CA PRO A 144 1.93 16.33 0.64
C PRO A 144 0.53 16.53 1.24
N VAL A 145 -0.34 17.30 0.58
CA VAL A 145 -1.74 17.44 0.98
C VAL A 145 -2.46 16.08 1.06
N ASN A 146 -2.05 15.10 0.26
CA ASN A 146 -2.62 13.74 0.30
C ASN A 146 -2.37 13.06 1.65
N LEU A 147 -1.26 13.34 2.33
CA LEU A 147 -1.01 12.84 3.68
C LEU A 147 -2.01 13.42 4.70
N LEU A 148 -2.30 14.72 4.60
CA LEU A 148 -3.27 15.40 5.47
C LEU A 148 -4.69 14.85 5.23
N GLU A 149 -5.06 14.63 3.98
CA GLU A 149 -6.33 14.02 3.60
C GLU A 149 -6.45 12.56 4.05
N ALA A 150 -5.36 11.81 3.96
CA ALA A 150 -5.31 10.44 4.49
C ALA A 150 -5.47 10.46 6.01
N LYS A 151 -4.76 11.36 6.72
CA LYS A 151 -4.89 11.50 8.17
C LYS A 151 -6.33 11.81 8.59
N ASP A 152 -6.98 12.78 7.94
CA ASP A 152 -8.39 13.11 8.20
C ASP A 152 -9.32 11.91 7.98
N PHE A 153 -9.11 11.15 6.90
CA PHE A 153 -9.87 9.94 6.63
C PHE A 153 -9.68 8.88 7.71
N PHE A 154 -8.44 8.63 8.16
CA PHE A 154 -8.14 7.67 9.22
C PHE A 154 -8.76 8.08 10.56
N ASP A 155 -8.62 9.35 10.94
CA ASP A 155 -9.19 9.91 12.17
C ASP A 155 -10.73 9.76 12.19
N ARG A 156 -11.42 10.12 11.09
CA ARG A 156 -12.87 9.98 10.96
C ARG A 156 -13.34 8.53 11.06
N ASN A 157 -12.55 7.59 10.58
CA ASN A 157 -12.86 6.16 10.61
C ASN A 157 -12.32 5.46 11.87
N LYS A 158 -11.78 6.20 12.85
CA LYS A 158 -11.23 5.70 14.13
C LYS A 158 -10.13 4.66 13.91
N ILE A 159 -9.25 4.92 12.95
CA ILE A 159 -8.08 4.11 12.67
C ILE A 159 -6.87 4.80 13.28
N ASP A 160 -6.09 4.06 14.06
CA ASP A 160 -4.87 4.56 14.68
C ASP A 160 -3.81 4.86 13.63
N ILE A 161 -3.41 6.13 13.54
CA ILE A 161 -2.45 6.61 12.54
C ILE A 161 -1.35 7.47 13.17
N LEU A 162 -0.12 7.17 12.77
CA LEU A 162 1.02 8.09 12.91
C LEU A 162 1.38 8.61 11.51
N SER A 163 1.42 9.92 11.35
CA SER A 163 1.82 10.56 10.10
C SER A 163 3.08 11.40 10.30
N LEU A 164 4.04 11.24 9.40
CA LEU A 164 5.32 11.95 9.43
C LEU A 164 5.55 12.65 8.10
N ILE A 165 5.98 13.91 8.18
CA ILE A 165 6.49 14.65 7.02
C ILE A 165 8.01 14.67 7.11
N HIS A 166 8.68 14.23 6.07
CA HIS A 166 10.14 14.27 5.95
C HIS A 166 10.54 15.51 5.15
N ILE A 167 11.38 16.33 5.75
CA ILE A 167 11.95 17.55 5.17
C ILE A 167 13.24 17.24 4.42
#